data_ba6e4472c1294b27d57a4edd1a6cdde1
#
_entry.id   ba6e4472c1294b27d57a4edd1a6cdde1
#
_cell.length_a   1.000
_cell.length_b   1.000
_cell.length_c   1.000
_cell.angle_alpha   90.00
_cell.angle_beta   90.00
_cell.angle_gamma   90.00
#
_symmetry.space_group_name_H-M   'P 1'
#
loop_
_entity.id
_entity.type
_entity.pdbx_description
1 polymer ?
#
loop_
_entity_poly.entity_id
_entity_poly.type
_entity_poly.pdbx_seq_one_letter_code
_entity_poly.pdbx_strand_id
1 'polypeptide(L)'
;MISAARSSALRLADAVGARVVRLGTTALVVAGSVDQLRDIAAGPFAAEPATRVRVLVAYWRHTPWSAPVAPARHLVRHRVARPHLRRGSAVVSLRYARPVPIGDAIRTALTALAPNDPWPRSAPVVADPVRFDATRINPRGRRPAAYRPEAPRLVLDSPTFDARTLARLRGAGAAGVGARIGPAALAALCATGVLVDASAVPVPVRAALAPELLAVLDEPPPAPDALAVEARSVRQRRAALRHHAAGLGEPPAVTAILATRRPELLGPVLAMLAAQTYPRLEIVVCLHGVPAPADLSEALAGRPHQILEVPGETSFGTVLGLATARAAGTLVTKVDDDDTYGPEHVWDLVLARHYSGATLVGKGSELVFLEDRGTVLRRRSGVPEAFGEMVSGGTMLMAKGDLEAVGGWRPVPRSVDLGLIQRLVRAGGTIYRTHPLGYVYHRRATGHTWDPGEDYFLRNASTTWPAIPPDALA
;
A
#
# COMPACT_ATOMS: atom_id res chain seq x y z
N MET A 1 28.40 -4.85 14.40
CA MET A 1 28.10 -6.27 14.09
C MET A 1 26.61 -6.62 14.14
N ILE A 2 25.83 -6.23 15.14
CA ILE A 2 24.38 -6.57 15.23
C ILE A 2 23.54 -5.93 14.11
N SER A 3 23.88 -4.71 13.66
CA SER A 3 23.17 -4.00 12.58
C SER A 3 23.38 -4.64 11.19
N ALA A 4 24.60 -5.09 10.88
CA ALA A 4 24.93 -5.73 9.60
C ALA A 4 24.28 -7.12 9.46
N ALA A 5 24.26 -7.91 10.54
CA ALA A 5 23.59 -9.21 10.56
C ALA A 5 22.06 -9.07 10.40
N ARG A 6 21.47 -8.01 10.97
CA ARG A 6 20.04 -7.71 10.82
C ARG A 6 19.67 -7.30 9.37
N SER A 7 20.52 -6.49 8.74
CA SER A 7 20.31 -6.10 7.32
C SER A 7 20.49 -7.29 6.37
N SER A 8 21.33 -8.24 6.70
CA SER A 8 21.52 -9.48 5.92
C SER A 8 20.36 -10.45 6.09
N ALA A 9 19.78 -10.58 7.30
CA ALA A 9 18.60 -11.41 7.55
C ALA A 9 17.35 -10.88 6.84
N LEU A 10 17.20 -9.55 6.75
CA LEU A 10 16.09 -8.92 5.99
C LEU A 10 16.25 -9.13 4.48
N ARG A 11 17.47 -9.03 3.96
CA ARG A 11 17.77 -9.36 2.56
C ARG A 11 17.58 -10.85 2.26
N LEU A 12 17.85 -11.73 3.23
CA LEU A 12 17.58 -13.17 3.11
C LEU A 12 16.07 -13.46 3.07
N ALA A 13 15.26 -12.80 3.90
CA ALA A 13 13.81 -12.96 3.88
C ALA A 13 13.19 -12.52 2.55
N ASP A 14 13.77 -11.50 1.90
CA ASP A 14 13.34 -11.04 0.58
C ASP A 14 13.76 -11.99 -0.56
N ALA A 15 14.86 -12.67 -0.40
CA ALA A 15 15.48 -13.49 -1.46
C ALA A 15 15.13 -14.97 -1.39
N VAL A 16 14.71 -15.50 -0.26
CA VAL A 16 14.78 -16.94 0.02
C VAL A 16 13.48 -17.58 0.57
N GLY A 17 12.47 -16.78 0.87
CA GLY A 17 11.23 -17.30 1.51
C GLY A 17 11.37 -17.56 3.01
N ALA A 18 10.32 -18.12 3.60
CA ALA A 18 10.27 -18.44 5.02
C ALA A 18 11.31 -19.50 5.40
N ARG A 19 12.07 -19.27 6.50
CA ARG A 19 13.13 -20.18 6.97
C ARG A 19 13.17 -20.33 8.46
N VAL A 20 13.51 -21.53 8.89
CA VAL A 20 13.94 -21.83 10.26
C VAL A 20 15.41 -22.18 10.24
N VAL A 21 16.21 -21.46 11.03
CA VAL A 21 17.65 -21.73 11.21
C VAL A 21 17.88 -22.12 12.66
N ARG A 22 18.51 -23.27 12.88
CA ARG A 22 18.84 -23.81 14.20
C ARG A 22 20.29 -23.52 14.57
N LEU A 23 20.47 -23.11 15.82
CA LEU A 23 21.79 -22.91 16.46
C LEU A 23 21.71 -23.51 17.86
N GLY A 24 21.94 -24.81 17.97
CA GLY A 24 21.75 -25.56 19.23
C GLY A 24 20.28 -25.50 19.68
N THR A 25 20.06 -25.02 20.91
CA THR A 25 18.69 -24.84 21.48
C THR A 25 18.00 -23.55 21.06
N THR A 26 18.63 -22.75 20.18
CA THR A 26 18.08 -21.51 19.66
C THR A 26 17.53 -21.71 18.24
N ALA A 27 16.31 -21.28 17.99
CA ALA A 27 15.73 -21.20 16.65
C ALA A 27 15.58 -19.73 16.20
N LEU A 28 16.03 -19.44 15.00
CA LEU A 28 15.73 -18.19 14.28
C LEU A 28 14.71 -18.51 13.21
N VAL A 29 13.53 -17.95 13.35
CA VAL A 29 12.42 -18.06 12.40
C VAL A 29 12.36 -16.76 11.60
N VAL A 30 12.48 -16.84 10.28
CA VAL A 30 12.40 -15.70 9.38
C VAL A 30 11.24 -15.90 8.44
N ALA A 31 10.33 -14.94 8.42
CA ALA A 31 9.15 -14.94 7.56
C ALA A 31 9.00 -13.57 6.87
N GLY A 32 8.53 -13.57 5.64
CA GLY A 32 8.18 -12.35 4.93
C GLY A 32 6.89 -11.72 5.46
N SER A 33 5.92 -12.55 5.88
CA SER A 33 4.62 -12.10 6.40
C SER A 33 4.18 -12.91 7.62
N VAL A 34 3.12 -12.43 8.28
CA VAL A 34 2.46 -13.17 9.37
C VAL A 34 1.87 -14.50 8.88
N ASP A 35 1.38 -14.56 7.64
CA ASP A 35 0.82 -15.80 7.09
C ASP A 35 1.91 -16.86 6.85
N GLN A 36 3.06 -16.47 6.29
CA GLN A 36 4.21 -17.38 6.22
C GLN A 36 4.65 -17.87 7.59
N LEU A 37 4.52 -17.03 8.63
CA LEU A 37 4.82 -17.45 10.00
C LEU A 37 3.84 -18.51 10.49
N ARG A 38 2.56 -18.41 10.14
CA ARG A 38 1.55 -19.44 10.42
C ARG A 38 1.84 -20.75 9.69
N ASP A 39 2.24 -20.67 8.41
CA ASP A 39 2.66 -21.83 7.62
C ASP A 39 3.83 -22.56 8.28
N ILE A 40 4.85 -21.82 8.78
CA ILE A 40 5.97 -22.42 9.52
C ILE A 40 5.48 -23.08 10.83
N ALA A 41 4.53 -22.45 11.54
CA ALA A 41 4.00 -22.98 12.80
C ALA A 41 3.22 -24.29 12.63
N ALA A 42 2.75 -24.59 11.43
CA ALA A 42 2.08 -25.83 11.04
C ALA A 42 2.97 -26.78 10.23
N GLY A 43 4.18 -26.33 9.83
CA GLY A 43 5.09 -27.04 8.95
C GLY A 43 6.02 -28.05 9.65
N PRO A 44 6.96 -28.63 8.91
CA PRO A 44 7.82 -29.74 9.39
C PRO A 44 8.68 -29.38 10.60
N PHE A 45 9.05 -28.10 10.77
CA PHE A 45 9.85 -27.63 11.91
C PHE A 45 9.02 -27.34 13.17
N ALA A 46 7.68 -27.43 13.10
CA ALA A 46 6.80 -27.03 14.18
C ALA A 46 6.99 -27.85 15.45
N ALA A 47 7.28 -29.14 15.32
CA ALA A 47 7.47 -30.07 16.46
C ALA A 47 8.88 -29.99 17.07
N GLU A 48 9.84 -29.37 16.40
CA GLU A 48 11.22 -29.32 16.89
C GLU A 48 11.34 -28.48 18.16
N PRO A 49 12.09 -28.97 19.19
CA PRO A 49 12.19 -28.29 20.48
C PRO A 49 13.20 -27.13 20.44
N ALA A 50 12.87 -26.02 21.10
CA ALA A 50 13.79 -24.90 21.31
C ALA A 50 13.54 -24.22 22.67
N THR A 51 14.61 -23.71 23.29
CA THR A 51 14.52 -22.90 24.53
C THR A 51 14.57 -21.40 24.25
N ARG A 52 15.11 -21.02 23.10
CA ARG A 52 15.13 -19.63 22.61
C ARG A 52 14.63 -19.59 21.19
N VAL A 53 13.62 -18.75 20.96
CA VAL A 53 13.06 -18.56 19.63
C VAL A 53 13.06 -17.07 19.31
N ARG A 54 13.67 -16.71 18.16
CA ARG A 54 13.59 -15.37 17.60
C ARG A 54 12.78 -15.44 16.32
N VAL A 55 11.70 -14.71 16.29
CA VAL A 55 10.81 -14.59 15.14
C VAL A 55 11.06 -13.23 14.50
N LEU A 56 11.49 -13.22 13.24
CA LEU A 56 11.61 -12.03 12.40
C LEU A 56 10.53 -12.08 11.34
N VAL A 57 9.69 -11.06 11.31
CA VAL A 57 8.71 -10.83 10.23
C VAL A 57 9.15 -9.59 9.45
N ALA A 58 9.47 -9.77 8.17
CA ALA A 58 10.01 -8.69 7.34
C ALA A 58 8.94 -7.65 6.98
N TYR A 59 7.68 -8.06 6.85
CA TYR A 59 6.53 -7.21 6.53
C TYR A 59 5.41 -7.49 7.51
N TRP A 60 5.40 -6.70 8.55
CA TRP A 60 4.47 -6.86 9.65
C TRP A 60 3.33 -5.85 9.51
N ARG A 61 2.11 -6.37 9.50
CA ARG A 61 0.89 -5.60 9.67
C ARG A 61 0.69 -5.30 11.14
N HIS A 62 0.45 -4.07 11.50
CA HIS A 62 0.03 -3.77 12.85
C HIS A 62 -0.78 -2.48 12.93
N THR A 63 -1.60 -2.39 13.95
CA THR A 63 -2.22 -1.15 14.41
C THR A 63 -1.22 -0.29 15.20
N PRO A 64 -1.45 1.00 15.42
CA PRO A 64 -0.57 1.86 16.19
C PRO A 64 -0.17 1.33 17.57
N TRP A 65 -1.01 0.51 18.16
CA TRP A 65 -0.77 -0.19 19.43
C TRP A 65 -0.47 -1.66 19.19
N SER A 66 0.57 -2.15 19.85
CA SER A 66 0.88 -3.57 19.85
C SER A 66 0.24 -4.25 21.05
N ALA A 67 -0.28 -5.45 20.86
CA ALA A 67 -0.66 -6.29 21.97
C ALA A 67 0.58 -6.80 22.71
N PRO A 68 0.47 -7.06 24.02
CA PRO A 68 1.49 -7.78 24.75
C PRO A 68 1.56 -9.24 24.25
N VAL A 69 2.74 -9.85 24.40
CA VAL A 69 2.85 -11.31 24.21
C VAL A 69 2.00 -12.01 25.26
N ALA A 70 1.06 -12.88 24.84
CA ALA A 70 0.24 -13.60 25.79
C ALA A 70 1.07 -14.55 26.67
N PRO A 71 0.70 -14.73 27.94
CA PRO A 71 1.32 -15.71 28.80
C PRO A 71 1.33 -17.10 28.15
N ALA A 72 2.49 -17.75 28.15
CA ALA A 72 2.64 -19.10 27.60
C ALA A 72 3.39 -19.99 28.59
N ARG A 73 3.09 -21.30 28.54
CA ARG A 73 3.70 -22.27 29.43
C ARG A 73 5.24 -22.23 29.28
N HIS A 74 5.95 -22.18 30.40
CA HIS A 74 7.40 -22.10 30.47
C HIS A 74 8.05 -20.82 29.88
N LEU A 75 7.28 -19.82 29.46
CA LEU A 75 7.83 -18.57 29.00
C LEU A 75 8.42 -17.77 30.17
N VAL A 76 9.76 -17.51 30.11
CA VAL A 76 10.48 -16.79 31.18
C VAL A 76 10.70 -15.33 30.79
N ARG A 77 10.95 -15.06 29.51
CA ARG A 77 11.24 -13.71 29.04
C ARG A 77 10.79 -13.56 27.60
N HIS A 78 10.22 -12.41 27.32
CA HIS A 78 9.93 -12.01 25.95
C HIS A 78 10.37 -10.57 25.68
N ARG A 79 10.57 -10.25 24.42
CA ARG A 79 10.82 -8.89 23.93
C ARG A 79 10.25 -8.74 22.52
N VAL A 80 9.45 -7.72 22.31
CA VAL A 80 9.02 -7.30 20.98
C VAL A 80 9.87 -6.08 20.60
N ALA A 81 10.56 -6.13 19.49
CA ALA A 81 11.35 -5.04 18.96
C ALA A 81 10.94 -4.77 17.50
N ARG A 82 10.95 -3.50 17.13
CA ARG A 82 10.64 -3.00 15.79
C ARG A 82 11.88 -2.38 15.19
N PRO A 83 12.83 -3.20 14.67
CA PRO A 83 14.16 -2.72 14.30
C PRO A 83 14.16 -1.76 13.12
N HIS A 84 13.10 -1.78 12.29
CA HIS A 84 12.99 -0.96 11.09
C HIS A 84 11.52 -0.55 10.89
N LEU A 85 11.08 0.48 11.58
CA LEU A 85 9.78 1.12 11.36
C LEU A 85 9.57 1.48 9.88
N ARG A 86 10.65 1.89 9.19
CA ARG A 86 10.67 2.19 7.75
C ARG A 86 10.24 1.04 6.84
N ARG A 87 10.35 -0.20 7.31
CA ARG A 87 10.07 -1.42 6.51
C ARG A 87 8.94 -2.26 7.04
N GLY A 88 8.24 -1.79 8.07
CA GLY A 88 7.16 -2.56 8.68
C GLY A 88 7.61 -3.91 9.19
N SER A 89 8.82 -4.04 9.77
CA SER A 89 9.35 -5.28 10.29
C SER A 89 9.24 -5.37 11.81
N ALA A 90 9.10 -6.59 12.33
CA ALA A 90 9.10 -6.87 13.76
C ALA A 90 9.98 -8.05 14.10
N VAL A 91 10.57 -8.00 15.30
CA VAL A 91 11.29 -9.14 15.91
C VAL A 91 10.66 -9.44 17.26
N VAL A 92 10.23 -10.68 17.43
CA VAL A 92 9.80 -11.21 18.73
C VAL A 92 10.86 -12.19 19.22
N SER A 93 11.39 -11.94 20.41
CA SER A 93 12.36 -12.82 21.06
C SER A 93 11.68 -13.47 22.27
N LEU A 94 11.70 -14.77 22.32
CA LEU A 94 11.09 -15.60 23.37
C LEU A 94 12.15 -16.48 24.00
N ARG A 95 12.13 -16.59 25.33
CA ARG A 95 12.99 -17.51 26.12
C ARG A 95 12.12 -18.32 27.05
N TYR A 96 12.32 -19.62 27.01
CA TYR A 96 11.60 -20.61 27.83
C TYR A 96 12.51 -21.27 28.85
N ALA A 97 11.96 -21.64 30.00
CA ALA A 97 12.66 -22.39 31.04
C ALA A 97 12.96 -23.82 30.62
N ARG A 98 12.16 -24.39 29.73
CA ARG A 98 12.30 -25.74 29.15
C ARG A 98 12.09 -25.68 27.65
N PRO A 99 12.59 -26.66 26.87
CA PRO A 99 12.33 -26.73 25.45
C PRO A 99 10.82 -26.79 25.17
N VAL A 100 10.37 -26.01 24.20
CA VAL A 100 9.00 -26.01 23.69
C VAL A 100 9.04 -26.22 22.18
N PRO A 101 8.00 -26.78 21.56
CA PRO A 101 7.89 -26.86 20.11
C PRO A 101 8.01 -25.47 19.46
N ILE A 102 8.77 -25.36 18.38
CA ILE A 102 8.94 -24.09 17.64
C ILE A 102 7.59 -23.54 17.19
N GLY A 103 6.65 -24.41 16.78
CA GLY A 103 5.29 -24.02 16.42
C GLY A 103 4.53 -23.34 17.56
N ASP A 104 4.70 -23.81 18.83
CA ASP A 104 4.11 -23.17 20.01
C ASP A 104 4.72 -21.81 20.28
N ALA A 105 6.02 -21.71 20.15
CA ALA A 105 6.71 -20.43 20.29
C ALA A 105 6.28 -19.43 19.21
N ILE A 106 6.07 -19.86 17.97
CA ILE A 106 5.53 -19.01 16.90
C ILE A 106 4.11 -18.59 17.24
N ARG A 107 3.23 -19.49 17.70
CA ARG A 107 1.87 -19.14 18.14
C ARG A 107 1.89 -18.12 19.27
N THR A 108 2.81 -18.24 20.20
CA THR A 108 3.04 -17.25 21.26
C THR A 108 3.45 -15.89 20.68
N ALA A 109 4.36 -15.86 19.70
CA ALA A 109 4.77 -14.62 19.03
C ALA A 109 3.61 -13.96 18.27
N LEU A 110 2.74 -14.75 17.64
CA LEU A 110 1.58 -14.28 16.89
C LEU A 110 0.58 -13.53 17.77
N THR A 111 0.51 -13.80 19.08
CA THR A 111 -0.37 -13.05 20.00
C THR A 111 -0.02 -11.56 20.05
N ALA A 112 1.26 -11.20 19.86
CA ALA A 112 1.71 -9.81 19.80
C ALA A 112 1.74 -9.26 18.36
N LEU A 113 1.90 -10.14 17.36
CA LEU A 113 2.06 -9.72 15.96
C LEU A 113 0.73 -9.59 15.22
N ALA A 114 -0.30 -10.30 15.64
CA ALA A 114 -1.61 -10.31 14.99
C ALA A 114 -2.75 -10.43 16.02
N PRO A 115 -2.84 -9.53 17.02
CA PRO A 115 -3.81 -9.65 18.10
C PRO A 115 -5.26 -9.52 17.64
N ASN A 116 -5.49 -8.71 16.63
CA ASN A 116 -6.81 -8.40 16.08
C ASN A 116 -6.73 -8.43 14.56
N ASP A 117 -6.43 -9.60 13.98
CA ASP A 117 -6.46 -9.73 12.53
C ASP A 117 -7.93 -9.63 12.06
N PRO A 118 -8.38 -8.50 11.51
CA PRO A 118 -9.77 -8.33 11.07
C PRO A 118 -10.09 -9.18 9.83
N TRP A 119 -9.07 -9.80 9.23
CA TRP A 119 -9.22 -10.61 8.03
C TRP A 119 -9.52 -12.06 8.43
N PRO A 120 -10.50 -12.72 7.79
CA PRO A 120 -10.76 -14.12 8.04
C PRO A 120 -9.46 -14.91 7.83
N ARG A 121 -9.09 -15.68 8.86
CA ARG A 121 -7.88 -16.50 8.86
C ARG A 121 -7.87 -17.37 7.63
N SER A 122 -6.85 -17.17 6.84
CA SER A 122 -6.50 -17.80 5.60
C SER A 122 -7.13 -19.17 5.37
N ALA A 123 -8.06 -19.24 4.45
CA ALA A 123 -8.09 -20.37 3.54
C ALA A 123 -6.71 -20.46 2.82
N PRO A 124 -6.24 -21.65 2.48
CA PRO A 124 -5.05 -21.80 1.63
C PRO A 124 -5.20 -20.90 0.40
N VAL A 125 -4.09 -20.38 -0.14
CA VAL A 125 -4.05 -19.55 -1.37
C VAL A 125 -4.87 -20.15 -2.53
N VAL A 126 -5.26 -21.40 -2.45
CA VAL A 126 -5.92 -22.22 -3.46
C VAL A 126 -7.29 -22.76 -3.00
N ALA A 127 -7.93 -22.22 -1.97
CA ALA A 127 -9.26 -22.67 -1.56
C ALA A 127 -10.40 -22.23 -2.51
N ASP A 128 -10.16 -21.14 -3.24
CA ASP A 128 -11.01 -20.66 -4.33
C ASP A 128 -10.20 -20.79 -5.63
N PRO A 129 -10.70 -21.44 -6.67
CA PRO A 129 -9.95 -21.68 -7.89
C PRO A 129 -9.55 -20.38 -8.63
N VAL A 130 -10.14 -19.23 -8.27
CA VAL A 130 -9.91 -17.95 -8.94
C VAL A 130 -9.36 -16.87 -8.01
N ARG A 131 -9.29 -17.11 -6.69
CA ARG A 131 -8.84 -16.11 -5.70
C ARG A 131 -7.47 -16.42 -5.12
N PHE A 132 -6.70 -15.37 -4.84
CA PHE A 132 -5.38 -15.46 -4.23
C PHE A 132 -5.25 -14.52 -3.01
N ASP A 133 -4.36 -14.86 -2.10
CA ASP A 133 -4.04 -14.00 -0.95
C ASP A 133 -3.08 -12.86 -1.38
N ALA A 134 -3.63 -11.68 -1.60
CA ALA A 134 -2.87 -10.49 -2.01
C ALA A 134 -1.76 -10.13 -1.01
N THR A 135 -1.90 -10.49 0.26
CA THR A 135 -0.92 -10.17 1.30
C THR A 135 0.35 -11.00 1.16
N ARG A 136 0.25 -12.20 0.62
CA ARG A 136 1.41 -13.06 0.33
C ARG A 136 2.15 -12.58 -0.92
N ILE A 137 1.43 -12.02 -1.88
CA ILE A 137 1.99 -11.49 -3.13
C ILE A 137 2.49 -10.06 -2.95
N ASN A 138 1.95 -9.32 -2.00
CA ASN A 138 2.26 -7.93 -1.69
C ASN A 138 3.17 -7.29 -2.75
N PRO A 139 2.62 -6.58 -3.73
CA PRO A 139 3.39 -6.03 -4.84
C PRO A 139 4.34 -4.96 -4.27
N ARG A 140 5.58 -5.38 -4.06
CA ARG A 140 6.64 -4.48 -3.65
C ARG A 140 7.28 -3.94 -4.89
N GLY A 141 7.61 -2.67 -4.84
CA GLY A 141 8.15 -1.89 -5.90
C GLY A 141 8.91 -2.67 -6.96
N ARG A 142 8.41 -2.62 -8.15
CA ARG A 142 9.19 -3.11 -9.29
C ARG A 142 10.42 -2.23 -9.41
N ARG A 143 11.54 -2.84 -9.75
CA ARG A 143 12.76 -2.08 -10.02
C ARG A 143 12.52 -1.19 -11.25
N PRO A 144 13.01 0.04 -11.29
CA PRO A 144 12.87 0.88 -12.49
C PRO A 144 13.30 0.19 -13.79
N ALA A 145 14.31 -0.67 -13.74
CA ALA A 145 14.75 -1.49 -14.88
C ALA A 145 13.67 -2.48 -15.37
N ALA A 146 12.67 -2.81 -14.60
CA ALA A 146 11.58 -3.69 -15.02
C ALA A 146 10.63 -3.05 -16.04
N TYR A 147 10.69 -1.71 -16.19
CA TYR A 147 9.89 -0.96 -17.17
C TYR A 147 10.69 -0.66 -18.47
N ARG A 148 11.84 -1.30 -18.65
CA ARG A 148 12.64 -1.17 -19.86
C ARG A 148 12.33 -2.30 -20.83
N PRO A 149 12.37 -2.06 -22.15
CA PRO A 149 12.10 -3.08 -23.16
C PRO A 149 12.99 -4.32 -23.04
N GLU A 150 14.25 -4.12 -22.63
CA GLU A 150 15.26 -5.17 -22.47
C GLU A 150 15.18 -5.93 -21.15
N ALA A 151 14.19 -5.63 -20.28
CA ALA A 151 14.06 -6.31 -19.01
C ALA A 151 13.80 -7.82 -19.19
N PRO A 152 14.32 -8.69 -18.31
CA PRO A 152 14.21 -10.14 -18.46
C PRO A 152 12.77 -10.61 -18.60
N ARG A 153 12.53 -11.57 -19.50
CA ARG A 153 11.25 -12.28 -19.61
C ARG A 153 11.35 -13.62 -18.86
N LEU A 154 10.31 -13.93 -18.09
CA LEU A 154 10.17 -15.22 -17.39
C LEU A 154 9.03 -16.02 -17.98
N VAL A 155 9.13 -17.33 -17.96
CA VAL A 155 8.01 -18.23 -18.30
C VAL A 155 7.60 -18.98 -17.04
N LEU A 156 6.29 -18.96 -16.75
CA LEU A 156 5.69 -19.66 -15.62
C LEU A 156 4.70 -20.70 -16.13
N ASP A 157 4.99 -21.96 -15.82
CA ASP A 157 4.13 -23.10 -16.17
C ASP A 157 3.83 -23.95 -14.92
N SER A 158 3.29 -23.31 -13.90
CA SER A 158 2.94 -23.96 -12.64
C SER A 158 1.65 -23.35 -12.07
N PRO A 159 0.78 -24.17 -11.47
CA PRO A 159 -0.43 -23.68 -10.80
C PRO A 159 -0.13 -22.83 -9.55
N THR A 160 1.11 -22.86 -9.05
CA THR A 160 1.54 -22.11 -7.87
C THR A 160 2.96 -21.57 -8.08
N PHE A 161 3.34 -20.54 -7.35
CA PHE A 161 4.71 -20.06 -7.32
C PHE A 161 5.13 -19.64 -5.90
N ASP A 162 6.41 -19.84 -5.60
CA ASP A 162 7.02 -19.59 -4.31
C ASP A 162 7.55 -18.14 -4.17
N ALA A 163 8.04 -17.81 -2.99
CA ALA A 163 8.63 -16.49 -2.70
C ALA A 163 9.89 -16.20 -3.55
N ARG A 164 10.63 -17.24 -3.98
CA ARG A 164 11.81 -17.08 -4.83
C ARG A 164 11.42 -16.66 -6.24
N THR A 165 10.41 -17.29 -6.79
CA THR A 165 9.81 -16.91 -8.08
C THR A 165 9.25 -15.49 -8.01
N LEU A 166 8.52 -15.14 -6.94
CA LEU A 166 8.01 -13.80 -6.71
C LEU A 166 9.14 -12.75 -6.68
N ALA A 167 10.27 -13.04 -6.04
CA ALA A 167 11.42 -12.15 -6.00
C ALA A 167 12.03 -11.92 -7.41
N ARG A 168 12.04 -12.95 -8.26
CA ARG A 168 12.49 -12.84 -9.67
C ARG A 168 11.52 -11.99 -10.50
N LEU A 169 10.21 -12.18 -10.32
CA LEU A 169 9.16 -11.42 -11.02
C LEU A 169 9.26 -9.92 -10.81
N ARG A 170 9.71 -9.48 -9.62
CA ARG A 170 9.90 -8.04 -9.34
C ARG A 170 10.92 -7.36 -10.23
N GLY A 171 11.88 -8.11 -10.77
CA GLY A 171 12.90 -7.59 -11.68
C GLY A 171 12.63 -7.90 -13.15
N ALA A 172 11.59 -8.68 -13.46
CA ALA A 172 11.24 -9.07 -14.82
C ALA A 172 10.37 -8.00 -15.50
N GLY A 173 10.58 -7.76 -16.77
CA GLY A 173 9.75 -6.88 -17.60
C GLY A 173 8.43 -7.53 -17.97
N ALA A 174 8.47 -8.80 -18.35
CA ALA A 174 7.31 -9.57 -18.77
C ALA A 174 7.36 -11.02 -18.28
N ALA A 175 6.20 -11.66 -18.22
CA ALA A 175 6.05 -13.08 -17.95
C ALA A 175 5.16 -13.73 -19.03
N GLY A 176 5.66 -14.80 -19.66
CA GLY A 176 4.85 -15.74 -20.42
C GLY A 176 4.24 -16.78 -19.48
N VAL A 177 3.15 -17.40 -19.90
CA VAL A 177 2.48 -18.46 -19.15
C VAL A 177 2.43 -19.75 -19.96
N GLY A 178 2.56 -20.89 -19.28
CA GLY A 178 2.41 -22.21 -19.87
C GLY A 178 1.01 -22.78 -19.65
N ALA A 179 0.76 -23.93 -20.26
CA ALA A 179 -0.55 -24.59 -20.30
C ALA A 179 -1.06 -25.06 -18.91
N ARG A 180 -0.17 -25.23 -17.93
CA ARG A 180 -0.51 -25.73 -16.59
C ARG A 180 -0.89 -24.62 -15.60
N ILE A 181 -0.89 -23.35 -16.01
CA ILE A 181 -1.27 -22.26 -15.12
C ILE A 181 -2.76 -22.35 -14.75
N GLY A 182 -3.07 -22.20 -13.46
CA GLY A 182 -4.46 -22.10 -13.01
C GLY A 182 -4.95 -20.65 -12.92
N PRO A 183 -6.27 -20.40 -12.85
CA PRO A 183 -6.83 -19.04 -12.79
C PRO A 183 -6.30 -18.21 -11.62
N ALA A 184 -6.27 -18.77 -10.41
CA ALA A 184 -5.74 -18.11 -9.23
C ALA A 184 -4.26 -17.74 -9.37
N ALA A 185 -3.45 -18.64 -9.96
CA ALA A 185 -2.03 -18.39 -10.21
C ALA A 185 -1.81 -17.30 -11.27
N LEU A 186 -2.63 -17.29 -12.32
CA LEU A 186 -2.60 -16.25 -13.35
C LEU A 186 -2.99 -14.88 -12.77
N ALA A 187 -4.09 -14.81 -12.03
CA ALA A 187 -4.51 -13.57 -11.36
C ALA A 187 -3.45 -13.09 -10.34
N ALA A 188 -2.86 -14.01 -9.58
CA ALA A 188 -1.78 -13.71 -8.67
C ALA A 188 -0.53 -13.18 -9.40
N LEU A 189 -0.20 -13.77 -10.57
CA LEU A 189 0.88 -13.30 -11.42
C LEU A 189 0.62 -11.87 -11.90
N CYS A 190 -0.58 -11.59 -12.39
CA CYS A 190 -1.00 -10.25 -12.78
C CYS A 190 -0.89 -9.24 -11.62
N ALA A 191 -1.24 -9.68 -10.41
CA ALA A 191 -1.15 -8.85 -9.21
C ALA A 191 0.28 -8.50 -8.79
N THR A 192 1.32 -9.23 -9.27
CA THR A 192 2.72 -8.87 -9.04
C THR A 192 3.15 -7.61 -9.80
N GLY A 193 2.36 -7.20 -10.80
CA GLY A 193 2.66 -6.08 -11.69
C GLY A 193 3.63 -6.43 -12.83
N VAL A 194 4.10 -7.68 -12.98
CA VAL A 194 4.82 -8.11 -14.19
C VAL A 194 3.85 -8.10 -15.38
N LEU A 195 4.26 -7.59 -16.51
CA LEU A 195 3.41 -7.66 -17.70
C LEU A 195 3.23 -9.12 -18.12
N VAL A 196 1.97 -9.58 -18.20
CA VAL A 196 1.65 -10.95 -18.57
C VAL A 196 1.32 -11.02 -20.04
N ASP A 197 2.04 -11.90 -20.75
CA ASP A 197 1.66 -12.33 -22.08
C ASP A 197 0.65 -13.47 -21.95
N ALA A 198 -0.60 -13.14 -22.24
CA ALA A 198 -1.73 -14.07 -22.10
C ALA A 198 -2.03 -14.87 -23.36
N SER A 199 -1.21 -14.80 -24.41
CA SER A 199 -1.45 -15.45 -25.71
C SER A 199 -1.59 -16.98 -25.62
N ALA A 200 -0.86 -17.60 -24.68
CA ALA A 200 -0.86 -19.05 -24.47
C ALA A 200 -1.78 -19.52 -23.31
N VAL A 201 -2.59 -18.62 -22.75
CA VAL A 201 -3.50 -18.98 -21.63
C VAL A 201 -4.63 -19.88 -22.13
N PRO A 202 -4.86 -21.06 -21.51
CA PRO A 202 -5.94 -21.96 -21.88
C PRO A 202 -7.31 -21.29 -21.76
N VAL A 203 -8.23 -21.60 -22.71
CA VAL A 203 -9.59 -21.04 -22.75
C VAL A 203 -10.34 -21.18 -21.42
N PRO A 204 -10.33 -22.35 -20.72
CA PRO A 204 -11.02 -22.48 -19.42
C PRO A 204 -10.45 -21.56 -18.34
N VAL A 205 -9.14 -21.29 -18.37
CA VAL A 205 -8.48 -20.39 -17.42
C VAL A 205 -8.89 -18.94 -17.69
N ARG A 206 -8.94 -18.54 -18.96
CA ARG A 206 -9.42 -17.22 -19.37
C ARG A 206 -10.87 -16.99 -18.95
N ALA A 207 -11.75 -17.97 -19.20
CA ALA A 207 -13.17 -17.88 -18.87
C ALA A 207 -13.44 -17.71 -17.34
N ALA A 208 -12.50 -18.07 -16.50
CA ALA A 208 -12.60 -17.90 -15.04
C ALA A 208 -12.10 -16.54 -14.54
N LEU A 209 -11.51 -15.70 -15.39
CA LEU A 209 -11.03 -14.36 -15.01
C LEU A 209 -12.13 -13.31 -15.16
N ALA A 210 -12.05 -12.27 -14.36
CA ALA A 210 -12.97 -11.14 -14.47
C ALA A 210 -12.82 -10.41 -15.82
N PRO A 211 -13.94 -9.91 -16.39
CA PRO A 211 -13.90 -9.20 -17.68
C PRO A 211 -12.93 -8.01 -17.70
N GLU A 212 -12.84 -7.25 -16.60
CA GLU A 212 -11.89 -6.13 -16.50
C GLU A 212 -10.43 -6.58 -16.64
N LEU A 213 -10.06 -7.71 -16.01
CA LEU A 213 -8.70 -8.23 -16.13
C LEU A 213 -8.44 -8.76 -17.55
N LEU A 214 -9.42 -9.45 -18.14
CA LEU A 214 -9.33 -9.93 -19.51
C LEU A 214 -9.17 -8.78 -20.51
N ALA A 215 -9.94 -7.71 -20.36
CA ALA A 215 -9.84 -6.52 -21.23
C ALA A 215 -8.41 -5.95 -21.19
N VAL A 216 -7.80 -5.86 -20.00
CA VAL A 216 -6.41 -5.40 -19.87
C VAL A 216 -5.44 -6.41 -20.49
N LEU A 217 -5.62 -7.71 -20.34
CA LEU A 217 -4.72 -8.73 -20.90
C LEU A 217 -4.77 -8.79 -22.44
N ASP A 218 -5.92 -8.44 -23.03
CA ASP A 218 -6.15 -8.46 -24.47
C ASP A 218 -5.71 -7.18 -25.20
N GLU A 219 -5.38 -6.12 -24.45
CA GLU A 219 -4.79 -4.92 -25.06
C GLU A 219 -3.45 -5.24 -25.74
N PRO A 220 -3.12 -4.56 -26.84
CA PRO A 220 -1.81 -4.68 -27.45
C PRO A 220 -0.68 -4.34 -26.47
N PRO A 221 0.53 -4.83 -26.70
CA PRO A 221 1.70 -4.44 -25.91
C PRO A 221 1.79 -2.92 -25.80
N PRO A 222 2.12 -2.38 -24.61
CA PRO A 222 2.30 -0.94 -24.45
C PRO A 222 3.47 -0.44 -25.31
N ALA A 223 3.44 0.85 -25.66
CA ALA A 223 4.59 1.50 -26.27
C ALA A 223 5.85 1.23 -25.45
N PRO A 224 7.04 1.16 -26.08
CA PRO A 224 8.31 0.90 -25.41
C PRO A 224 8.81 2.12 -24.60
N ASP A 225 7.90 2.79 -23.94
CA ASP A 225 8.12 3.90 -23.00
C ASP A 225 7.90 3.42 -21.57
N ALA A 226 8.74 3.85 -20.65
CA ALA A 226 8.72 3.42 -19.28
C ALA A 226 7.40 3.78 -18.55
N LEU A 227 6.80 4.92 -18.87
CA LEU A 227 5.55 5.35 -18.27
C LEU A 227 4.37 4.51 -18.78
N ALA A 228 4.30 4.26 -20.09
CA ALA A 228 3.26 3.42 -20.69
C ALA A 228 3.33 1.97 -20.17
N VAL A 229 4.53 1.41 -20.05
CA VAL A 229 4.77 0.08 -19.45
C VAL A 229 4.33 0.04 -17.99
N GLU A 230 4.64 1.08 -17.21
CA GLU A 230 4.22 1.19 -15.80
C GLU A 230 2.70 1.33 -15.69
N ALA A 231 2.08 2.16 -16.50
CA ALA A 231 0.62 2.35 -16.55
C ALA A 231 -0.11 1.03 -16.84
N ARG A 232 0.36 0.29 -17.85
CA ARG A 232 -0.17 -1.03 -18.16
C ARG A 232 0.00 -2.01 -16.99
N SER A 233 1.17 -2.03 -16.35
CA SER A 233 1.46 -2.84 -15.17
C SER A 233 0.50 -2.51 -14.02
N VAL A 234 0.23 -1.22 -13.78
CA VAL A 234 -0.68 -0.75 -12.71
C VAL A 234 -2.12 -1.15 -13.03
N ARG A 235 -2.62 -0.94 -14.26
CA ARG A 235 -3.99 -1.32 -14.66
C ARG A 235 -4.22 -2.83 -14.53
N GLN A 236 -3.28 -3.65 -15.03
CA GLN A 236 -3.33 -5.10 -14.92
C GLN A 236 -3.37 -5.54 -13.44
N ARG A 237 -2.49 -4.98 -12.61
CA ARG A 237 -2.42 -5.29 -11.18
C ARG A 237 -3.69 -4.88 -10.45
N ARG A 238 -4.23 -3.70 -10.74
CA ARG A 238 -5.47 -3.19 -10.15
C ARG A 238 -6.65 -4.10 -10.45
N ALA A 239 -6.84 -4.48 -11.70
CA ALA A 239 -7.90 -5.39 -12.12
C ALA A 239 -7.79 -6.75 -11.41
N ALA A 240 -6.58 -7.34 -11.37
CA ALA A 240 -6.35 -8.59 -10.66
C ALA A 240 -6.66 -8.50 -9.16
N LEU A 241 -6.21 -7.45 -8.48
CA LEU A 241 -6.43 -7.24 -7.05
C LEU A 241 -7.92 -6.99 -6.75
N ARG A 242 -8.59 -6.19 -7.56
CA ARG A 242 -9.98 -5.80 -7.35
C ARG A 242 -10.92 -7.00 -7.42
N HIS A 243 -10.70 -7.90 -8.33
CA HIS A 243 -11.63 -9.00 -8.62
C HIS A 243 -11.21 -10.36 -8.07
N HIS A 244 -9.90 -10.59 -7.88
CA HIS A 244 -9.39 -11.92 -7.52
C HIS A 244 -8.64 -11.96 -6.19
N ALA A 245 -8.42 -10.82 -5.51
CA ALA A 245 -7.84 -10.87 -4.18
C ALA A 245 -8.82 -11.42 -3.15
N ALA A 246 -8.39 -12.44 -2.41
CA ALA A 246 -9.15 -12.96 -1.29
C ALA A 246 -9.22 -11.93 -0.16
N GLY A 247 -10.35 -11.91 0.56
CA GLY A 247 -10.53 -11.06 1.73
C GLY A 247 -10.82 -9.58 1.45
N LEU A 248 -10.90 -9.16 0.19
CA LEU A 248 -11.33 -7.79 -0.14
C LEU A 248 -12.83 -7.62 0.14
N GLY A 249 -13.65 -8.64 -0.22
CA GLY A 249 -15.10 -8.62 0.02
C GLY A 249 -15.78 -7.39 -0.55
N GLU A 250 -16.75 -6.87 0.19
CA GLU A 250 -17.35 -5.57 -0.10
C GLU A 250 -16.36 -4.45 0.22
N PRO A 251 -16.08 -3.53 -0.73
CA PRO A 251 -15.13 -2.44 -0.51
C PRO A 251 -15.55 -1.58 0.71
N PRO A 252 -14.62 -1.22 1.62
CA PRO A 252 -14.95 -0.39 2.78
C PRO A 252 -15.44 0.99 2.36
N ALA A 253 -16.32 1.61 3.16
CA ALA A 253 -16.72 3.00 2.93
C ALA A 253 -15.54 3.94 3.16
N VAL A 254 -15.30 4.84 2.22
CA VAL A 254 -14.23 5.87 2.26
C VAL A 254 -14.87 7.25 2.26
N THR A 255 -14.38 8.15 3.11
CA THR A 255 -14.69 9.57 3.02
C THR A 255 -13.46 10.33 2.54
N ALA A 256 -13.57 11.04 1.41
CA ALA A 256 -12.59 12.00 0.95
C ALA A 256 -12.84 13.36 1.64
N ILE A 257 -11.82 13.89 2.30
CA ILE A 257 -11.85 15.18 2.99
C ILE A 257 -11.11 16.19 2.13
N LEU A 258 -11.84 17.17 1.62
CA LEU A 258 -11.36 18.32 0.89
C LEU A 258 -11.57 19.58 1.74
N ALA A 259 -10.49 20.25 2.12
CA ALA A 259 -10.58 21.53 2.85
C ALA A 259 -9.88 22.62 2.02
N THR A 260 -10.62 23.68 1.68
CA THR A 260 -10.11 24.74 0.81
C THR A 260 -10.48 26.15 1.30
N ARG A 261 -9.62 27.10 0.97
CA ARG A 261 -9.85 28.56 1.03
C ARG A 261 -9.93 29.20 -0.35
N ARG A 262 -9.85 28.39 -1.39
CA ARG A 262 -9.65 28.80 -2.79
C ARG A 262 -10.86 28.32 -3.62
N PRO A 263 -11.97 29.09 -3.59
CA PRO A 263 -13.18 28.70 -4.29
C PRO A 263 -12.95 28.53 -5.81
N GLU A 264 -11.99 29.24 -6.37
CA GLU A 264 -11.61 29.14 -7.78
C GLU A 264 -11.01 27.78 -8.18
N LEU A 265 -10.53 26.98 -7.23
CA LEU A 265 -10.00 25.64 -7.47
C LEU A 265 -11.05 24.52 -7.25
N LEU A 266 -12.22 24.85 -6.71
CA LEU A 266 -13.23 23.85 -6.39
C LEU A 266 -13.72 23.09 -7.62
N GLY A 267 -14.07 23.77 -8.71
CA GLY A 267 -14.64 23.12 -9.89
C GLY A 267 -13.78 21.94 -10.39
N PRO A 268 -12.49 22.14 -10.71
CA PRO A 268 -11.62 21.06 -11.14
C PRO A 268 -11.47 19.90 -10.14
N VAL A 269 -11.25 20.19 -8.85
CA VAL A 269 -11.07 19.11 -7.85
C VAL A 269 -12.37 18.35 -7.59
N LEU A 270 -13.53 19.00 -7.58
CA LEU A 270 -14.82 18.34 -7.45
C LEU A 270 -15.10 17.42 -8.64
N ALA A 271 -14.79 17.87 -9.86
CA ALA A 271 -14.91 17.02 -11.06
C ALA A 271 -14.05 15.76 -10.96
N MET A 272 -12.80 15.87 -10.47
CA MET A 272 -11.93 14.72 -10.25
C MET A 272 -12.46 13.79 -9.15
N LEU A 273 -13.04 14.32 -8.09
CA LEU A 273 -13.67 13.53 -7.03
C LEU A 273 -14.96 12.84 -7.51
N ALA A 274 -15.77 13.52 -8.30
CA ALA A 274 -16.97 12.95 -8.92
C ALA A 274 -16.61 11.80 -9.88
N ALA A 275 -15.50 11.92 -10.61
CA ALA A 275 -15.01 10.92 -11.57
C ALA A 275 -14.33 9.70 -10.92
N GLN A 276 -14.14 9.66 -9.60
CA GLN A 276 -13.55 8.49 -8.94
C GLN A 276 -14.39 7.24 -9.20
N THR A 277 -13.76 6.13 -9.58
CA THR A 277 -14.48 4.87 -9.85
C THR A 277 -14.83 4.09 -8.57
N TYR A 278 -14.29 4.51 -7.41
CA TYR A 278 -14.55 3.85 -6.14
C TYR A 278 -16.04 3.93 -5.76
N PRO A 279 -16.73 2.77 -5.53
CA PRO A 279 -18.20 2.76 -5.45
C PRO A 279 -18.73 3.33 -4.11
N ARG A 280 -17.98 3.21 -3.02
CA ARG A 280 -18.43 3.61 -1.67
C ARG A 280 -17.67 4.83 -1.19
N LEU A 281 -17.67 5.89 -1.99
CA LEU A 281 -17.01 7.17 -1.72
C LEU A 281 -18.02 8.22 -1.28
N GLU A 282 -17.82 8.76 -0.10
CA GLU A 282 -18.42 10.00 0.41
C GLU A 282 -17.41 11.13 0.29
N ILE A 283 -17.88 12.35 0.07
CA ILE A 283 -17.03 13.54 -0.01
C ILE A 283 -17.45 14.54 1.07
N VAL A 284 -16.52 14.98 1.90
CA VAL A 284 -16.73 16.07 2.86
C VAL A 284 -15.94 17.27 2.38
N VAL A 285 -16.65 18.32 1.96
CA VAL A 285 -16.06 19.59 1.52
C VAL A 285 -16.11 20.58 2.66
N CYS A 286 -14.94 21.06 3.10
CA CYS A 286 -14.82 22.13 4.08
C CYS A 286 -14.39 23.44 3.42
N LEU A 287 -15.27 24.41 3.42
CA LEU A 287 -15.04 25.78 2.97
C LEU A 287 -14.50 26.60 4.12
N HIS A 288 -13.23 26.93 4.06
CA HIS A 288 -12.51 27.55 5.18
C HIS A 288 -12.40 29.05 4.99
N GLY A 289 -13.33 29.79 5.57
CA GLY A 289 -13.41 31.26 5.47
C GLY A 289 -13.96 31.77 4.13
N VAL A 290 -14.61 30.90 3.37
CA VAL A 290 -15.28 31.23 2.12
C VAL A 290 -16.67 30.62 2.10
N PRO A 291 -17.67 31.27 1.47
CA PRO A 291 -19.03 30.73 1.35
C PRO A 291 -19.10 29.58 0.33
N ALA A 292 -20.14 28.76 0.48
CA ALA A 292 -20.42 27.70 -0.48
C ALA A 292 -20.92 28.27 -1.81
N PRO A 293 -20.30 27.88 -2.96
CA PRO A 293 -20.89 28.12 -4.26
C PRO A 293 -22.27 27.43 -4.38
N ALA A 294 -23.21 28.09 -5.06
CA ALA A 294 -24.58 27.58 -5.18
C ALA A 294 -24.67 26.23 -5.95
N ASP A 295 -23.75 26.01 -6.89
CA ASP A 295 -23.67 24.82 -7.76
C ASP A 295 -22.78 23.71 -7.21
N LEU A 296 -22.23 23.85 -6.01
CA LEU A 296 -21.28 22.91 -5.43
C LEU A 296 -21.83 21.47 -5.38
N SER A 297 -23.08 21.30 -4.97
CA SER A 297 -23.72 19.98 -4.88
C SER A 297 -23.92 19.33 -6.26
N GLU A 298 -24.19 20.12 -7.30
CA GLU A 298 -24.32 19.64 -8.67
C GLU A 298 -22.97 19.15 -9.21
N ALA A 299 -21.89 19.85 -8.89
CA ALA A 299 -20.54 19.48 -9.30
C ALA A 299 -20.09 18.10 -8.77
N LEU A 300 -20.72 17.59 -7.72
CA LEU A 300 -20.42 16.27 -7.14
C LEU A 300 -21.20 15.11 -7.82
N ALA A 301 -22.00 15.40 -8.85
CA ALA A 301 -22.65 14.42 -9.71
C ALA A 301 -23.40 13.31 -8.94
N GLY A 302 -24.16 13.66 -7.92
CA GLY A 302 -24.97 12.74 -7.11
C GLY A 302 -24.18 11.87 -6.12
N ARG A 303 -22.87 12.08 -5.95
CA ARG A 303 -22.12 11.39 -4.91
C ARG A 303 -22.58 11.80 -3.51
N PRO A 304 -22.64 10.86 -2.53
CA PRO A 304 -22.85 11.20 -1.13
C PRO A 304 -21.83 12.25 -0.68
N HIS A 305 -22.33 13.37 -0.15
CA HIS A 305 -21.45 14.45 0.26
C HIS A 305 -22.02 15.25 1.44
N GLN A 306 -21.14 15.97 2.11
CA GLN A 306 -21.47 16.96 3.12
C GLN A 306 -20.64 18.23 2.88
N ILE A 307 -21.25 19.39 3.13
CA ILE A 307 -20.59 20.69 2.99
C ILE A 307 -20.53 21.33 4.38
N LEU A 308 -19.36 21.80 4.76
CA LEU A 308 -19.11 22.53 6.02
C LEU A 308 -18.52 23.89 5.68
N GLU A 309 -19.13 24.95 6.18
CA GLU A 309 -18.52 26.27 6.24
C GLU A 309 -17.87 26.47 7.59
N VAL A 310 -16.60 26.83 7.60
CA VAL A 310 -15.80 27.00 8.81
C VAL A 310 -15.17 28.39 8.81
N PRO A 311 -15.22 29.15 9.92
CA PRO A 311 -14.63 30.47 9.99
C PRO A 311 -13.16 30.50 9.61
N GLY A 312 -12.72 31.56 8.93
CA GLY A 312 -11.37 31.69 8.35
C GLY A 312 -10.24 31.73 9.38
N GLU A 313 -10.51 32.16 10.62
CA GLU A 313 -9.58 32.17 11.74
C GLU A 313 -9.33 30.77 12.33
N THR A 314 -10.16 29.79 12.01
CA THR A 314 -10.00 28.40 12.48
C THR A 314 -8.70 27.82 11.99
N SER A 315 -7.94 27.14 12.86
CA SER A 315 -6.70 26.49 12.41
C SER A 315 -6.98 25.35 11.41
N PHE A 316 -6.10 25.16 10.42
CA PHE A 316 -6.30 24.14 9.38
C PHE A 316 -6.48 22.72 9.94
N GLY A 317 -5.73 22.38 10.98
CA GLY A 317 -5.91 21.08 11.64
C GLY A 317 -7.25 20.93 12.32
N THR A 318 -7.84 22.01 12.86
CA THR A 318 -9.19 22.01 13.41
C THR A 318 -10.22 21.79 12.31
N VAL A 319 -10.06 22.44 11.15
CA VAL A 319 -10.93 22.24 9.97
C VAL A 319 -10.94 20.78 9.55
N LEU A 320 -9.76 20.14 9.42
CA LEU A 320 -9.65 18.71 9.11
C LEU A 320 -10.27 17.82 10.19
N GLY A 321 -10.17 18.22 11.47
CA GLY A 321 -10.82 17.54 12.60
C GLY A 321 -12.34 17.56 12.49
N LEU A 322 -12.92 18.74 12.19
CA LEU A 322 -14.36 18.91 11.99
C LEU A 322 -14.86 18.06 10.80
N ALA A 323 -14.12 18.06 9.69
CA ALA A 323 -14.42 17.21 8.52
C ALA A 323 -14.36 15.72 8.86
N THR A 324 -13.34 15.31 9.60
CA THR A 324 -13.19 13.90 10.03
C THR A 324 -14.34 13.48 10.96
N ALA A 325 -14.80 14.35 11.83
CA ALA A 325 -15.93 14.06 12.72
C ALA A 325 -17.22 13.80 11.92
N ARG A 326 -17.42 14.48 10.79
CA ARG A 326 -18.57 14.28 9.88
C ARG A 326 -18.45 13.06 8.98
N ALA A 327 -17.23 12.56 8.75
CA ALA A 327 -16.99 11.42 7.86
C ALA A 327 -17.77 10.18 8.31
N ALA A 328 -18.59 9.62 7.43
CA ALA A 328 -19.33 8.38 7.65
C ALA A 328 -18.49 7.14 7.25
N GLY A 329 -17.46 7.32 6.44
CA GLY A 329 -16.57 6.25 6.00
C GLY A 329 -15.73 5.66 7.14
N THR A 330 -15.50 4.36 7.09
CA THR A 330 -14.56 3.67 8.00
C THR A 330 -13.10 4.01 7.68
N LEU A 331 -12.84 4.41 6.44
CA LEU A 331 -11.57 4.95 5.98
C LEU A 331 -11.74 6.44 5.65
N VAL A 332 -10.70 7.21 5.91
CA VAL A 332 -10.63 8.62 5.51
C VAL A 332 -9.42 8.86 4.63
N THR A 333 -9.58 9.67 3.58
CA THR A 333 -8.50 10.14 2.73
C THR A 333 -8.53 11.66 2.65
N LYS A 334 -7.35 12.31 2.74
CA LYS A 334 -7.21 13.75 2.54
C LYS A 334 -6.93 14.03 1.08
N VAL A 335 -7.59 15.03 0.54
CA VAL A 335 -7.43 15.55 -0.82
C VAL A 335 -7.08 17.03 -0.75
N ASP A 336 -6.05 17.46 -1.48
CA ASP A 336 -5.68 18.85 -1.62
C ASP A 336 -6.38 19.46 -2.85
N ASP A 337 -6.74 20.73 -2.77
CA ASP A 337 -7.55 21.40 -3.78
C ASP A 337 -6.77 21.82 -5.05
N ASP A 338 -5.44 21.74 -4.98
CA ASP A 338 -4.54 22.16 -6.05
C ASP A 338 -3.79 21.01 -6.75
N ASP A 339 -4.01 19.77 -6.35
CA ASP A 339 -3.37 18.60 -6.96
C ASP A 339 -4.28 17.91 -8.00
N THR A 340 -3.70 17.08 -8.87
CA THR A 340 -4.47 16.27 -9.84
C THR A 340 -4.57 14.82 -9.40
N TYR A 341 -5.81 14.31 -9.45
CA TYR A 341 -6.16 12.94 -9.06
C TYR A 341 -6.78 12.19 -10.23
N GLY A 342 -6.20 11.04 -10.59
CA GLY A 342 -6.80 10.12 -11.58
C GLY A 342 -8.02 9.40 -11.02
N PRO A 343 -8.87 8.85 -11.89
CA PRO A 343 -10.15 8.25 -11.49
C PRO A 343 -10.02 7.02 -10.58
N GLU A 344 -8.87 6.38 -10.57
CA GLU A 344 -8.59 5.19 -9.78
C GLU A 344 -7.84 5.47 -8.47
N HIS A 345 -7.63 6.75 -8.13
CA HIS A 345 -6.81 7.14 -6.98
C HIS A 345 -7.27 6.50 -5.67
N VAL A 346 -8.57 6.55 -5.38
CA VAL A 346 -9.11 5.98 -4.13
C VAL A 346 -9.00 4.45 -4.13
N TRP A 347 -9.26 3.79 -5.27
CA TRP A 347 -9.07 2.34 -5.41
C TRP A 347 -7.62 1.93 -5.13
N ASP A 348 -6.66 2.63 -5.69
CA ASP A 348 -5.23 2.33 -5.49
C ASP A 348 -4.85 2.38 -4.00
N LEU A 349 -5.34 3.38 -3.29
CA LEU A 349 -5.07 3.53 -1.85
C LEU A 349 -5.72 2.40 -1.04
N VAL A 350 -6.98 2.05 -1.34
CA VAL A 350 -7.69 0.97 -0.65
C VAL A 350 -7.01 -0.38 -0.91
N LEU A 351 -6.66 -0.68 -2.17
CA LEU A 351 -5.93 -1.90 -2.53
C LEU A 351 -4.55 -1.94 -1.87
N ALA A 352 -3.84 -0.81 -1.85
CA ALA A 352 -2.54 -0.72 -1.18
C ALA A 352 -2.67 -1.01 0.32
N ARG A 353 -3.69 -0.49 0.99
CA ARG A 353 -3.97 -0.81 2.37
C ARG A 353 -4.30 -2.29 2.56
N HIS A 354 -5.10 -2.87 1.66
CA HIS A 354 -5.47 -4.29 1.71
C HIS A 354 -4.24 -5.19 1.65
N TYR A 355 -3.39 -5.08 0.62
CA TYR A 355 -2.27 -6.00 0.46
C TYR A 355 -1.06 -5.67 1.36
N SER A 356 -0.83 -4.42 1.75
CA SER A 356 0.28 -4.06 2.63
C SER A 356 -0.04 -4.24 4.11
N GLY A 357 -1.29 -4.04 4.48
CA GLY A 357 -1.74 -3.98 5.87
C GLY A 357 -1.16 -2.80 6.64
N ALA A 358 -0.71 -1.75 5.96
CA ALA A 358 -0.18 -0.57 6.60
C ALA A 358 -1.27 0.21 7.34
N THR A 359 -0.88 0.91 8.39
CA THR A 359 -1.77 1.79 9.14
C THR A 359 -2.17 3.00 8.30
N LEU A 360 -1.21 3.57 7.57
CA LEU A 360 -1.40 4.68 6.64
C LEU A 360 -0.79 4.31 5.29
N VAL A 361 -1.54 4.56 4.23
CA VAL A 361 -1.08 4.44 2.86
C VAL A 361 -1.18 5.77 2.14
N GLY A 362 -0.38 5.95 1.09
CA GLY A 362 -0.40 7.13 0.25
C GLY A 362 0.51 6.98 -0.96
N LYS A 363 0.55 8.02 -1.77
CA LYS A 363 1.47 8.15 -2.91
C LYS A 363 2.59 9.13 -2.57
N GLY A 364 3.68 9.09 -3.31
CA GLY A 364 4.71 10.11 -3.24
C GLY A 364 4.51 11.17 -4.32
N SER A 365 5.20 12.30 -4.21
CA SER A 365 5.26 13.32 -5.24
C SER A 365 6.34 13.01 -6.28
N GLU A 366 6.23 11.86 -6.96
CA GLU A 366 7.10 11.50 -8.07
C GLU A 366 6.76 12.24 -9.35
N LEU A 367 5.48 12.51 -9.59
CA LEU A 367 4.99 13.30 -10.72
C LEU A 367 4.65 14.70 -10.21
N VAL A 368 5.26 15.71 -10.79
CA VAL A 368 5.12 17.10 -10.35
C VAL A 368 4.87 17.99 -11.57
N PHE A 369 3.79 18.76 -11.55
CA PHE A 369 3.55 19.83 -12.49
C PHE A 369 4.15 21.11 -11.94
N LEU A 370 5.06 21.73 -12.69
CA LEU A 370 5.63 23.04 -12.38
C LEU A 370 4.85 24.09 -13.15
N GLU A 371 4.00 24.86 -12.46
CA GLU A 371 3.11 25.86 -13.07
C GLU A 371 3.91 26.93 -13.83
N ASP A 372 5.00 27.46 -13.22
CA ASP A 372 5.85 28.48 -13.83
C ASP A 372 6.49 28.06 -15.15
N ARG A 373 6.64 26.76 -15.38
CA ARG A 373 7.24 26.19 -16.60
C ARG A 373 6.22 25.54 -17.53
N GLY A 374 4.99 25.36 -17.08
CA GLY A 374 3.99 24.60 -17.82
C GLY A 374 4.44 23.16 -18.10
N THR A 375 5.23 22.55 -17.21
CA THR A 375 5.93 21.28 -17.47
C THR A 375 5.67 20.29 -16.36
N VAL A 376 5.38 19.05 -16.72
CA VAL A 376 5.36 17.92 -15.78
C VAL A 376 6.72 17.26 -15.74
N LEU A 377 7.20 16.97 -14.55
CA LEU A 377 8.43 16.21 -14.37
C LEU A 377 8.19 14.94 -13.56
N ARG A 378 8.97 13.92 -13.85
CA ARG A 378 9.11 12.74 -12.99
C ARG A 378 10.40 12.85 -12.20
N ARG A 379 10.31 12.65 -10.91
CA ARG A 379 11.45 12.72 -9.99
C ARG A 379 11.53 11.49 -9.07
N ARG A 380 12.69 11.27 -8.48
CA ARG A 380 12.84 10.31 -7.40
C ARG A 380 12.49 10.99 -6.07
N SER A 381 11.34 10.65 -5.49
CA SER A 381 10.93 11.16 -4.18
C SER A 381 10.92 10.08 -3.09
N GLY A 382 11.39 8.89 -3.40
CA GLY A 382 11.47 7.72 -2.52
C GLY A 382 11.31 6.42 -3.29
N VAL A 383 11.03 5.33 -2.58
CA VAL A 383 10.79 4.01 -3.16
C VAL A 383 9.30 3.74 -3.17
N PRO A 384 8.64 3.66 -4.34
CA PRO A 384 7.25 3.25 -4.42
C PRO A 384 7.10 1.76 -4.12
N GLU A 385 5.88 1.32 -3.83
CA GLU A 385 5.51 -0.05 -3.51
C GLU A 385 6.33 -0.64 -2.35
N ALA A 386 6.51 0.17 -1.30
CA ALA A 386 7.33 -0.19 -0.15
C ALA A 386 6.85 0.50 1.13
N PHE A 387 7.18 -0.12 2.26
CA PHE A 387 7.10 0.57 3.53
C PHE A 387 8.13 1.69 3.58
N GLY A 388 7.72 2.86 4.08
CA GLY A 388 8.53 4.07 4.12
C GLY A 388 8.18 4.96 5.30
N GLU A 389 8.68 6.20 5.28
CA GLU A 389 8.47 7.16 6.36
C GLU A 389 7.49 8.28 5.96
N MET A 390 7.28 8.49 4.68
CA MET A 390 6.56 9.65 4.17
C MET A 390 5.72 9.30 2.95
N VAL A 391 4.58 9.95 2.86
CA VAL A 391 3.72 10.05 1.68
C VAL A 391 3.30 11.51 1.51
N SER A 392 2.80 11.89 0.32
CA SER A 392 2.24 13.22 0.08
C SER A 392 0.97 13.42 0.90
N GLY A 393 0.83 14.61 1.50
CA GLY A 393 -0.27 14.95 2.39
C GLY A 393 -1.64 14.80 1.74
N GLY A 394 -1.78 15.20 0.46
CA GLY A 394 -3.01 15.09 -0.33
C GLY A 394 -3.35 13.66 -0.78
N THR A 395 -2.61 12.63 -0.34
CA THR A 395 -2.86 11.24 -0.75
C THR A 395 -3.03 10.27 0.42
N MET A 396 -3.07 10.79 1.65
CA MET A 396 -3.10 9.97 2.86
C MET A 396 -4.44 9.27 3.01
N LEU A 397 -4.42 7.93 3.14
CA LEU A 397 -5.60 7.12 3.50
C LEU A 397 -5.30 6.25 4.70
N MET A 398 -6.20 6.27 5.69
CA MET A 398 -6.10 5.44 6.89
C MET A 398 -7.49 5.16 7.50
N ALA A 399 -7.56 4.23 8.45
CA ALA A 399 -8.79 4.03 9.19
C ALA A 399 -9.10 5.25 10.07
N LYS A 400 -10.38 5.67 10.10
CA LYS A 400 -10.85 6.78 10.95
C LYS A 400 -10.50 6.52 12.42
N GLY A 401 -10.74 5.29 12.91
CA GLY A 401 -10.40 4.91 14.27
C GLY A 401 -8.89 4.96 14.59
N ASP A 402 -8.02 4.64 13.62
CA ASP A 402 -6.56 4.77 13.79
C ASP A 402 -6.13 6.25 13.88
N LEU A 403 -6.76 7.11 13.08
CA LEU A 403 -6.54 8.56 13.14
C LEU A 403 -6.95 9.11 14.51
N GLU A 404 -8.15 8.74 14.99
CA GLU A 404 -8.67 9.16 16.30
C GLU A 404 -7.77 8.66 17.45
N ALA A 405 -7.31 7.43 17.38
CA ALA A 405 -6.47 6.81 18.39
C ALA A 405 -5.10 7.48 18.58
N VAL A 406 -4.56 8.10 17.52
CA VAL A 406 -3.31 8.89 17.63
C VAL A 406 -3.58 10.36 17.92
N GLY A 407 -4.82 10.72 18.31
CA GLY A 407 -5.23 12.06 18.72
C GLY A 407 -5.65 12.97 17.57
N GLY A 408 -6.08 12.41 16.43
CA GLY A 408 -6.64 13.16 15.30
C GLY A 408 -5.68 14.18 14.68
N TRP A 409 -6.22 15.18 14.05
CA TRP A 409 -5.46 16.31 13.50
C TRP A 409 -5.12 17.32 14.61
N ARG A 410 -3.87 17.76 14.67
CA ARG A 410 -3.48 18.80 15.62
C ARG A 410 -4.10 20.16 15.23
N PRO A 411 -4.57 20.97 16.17
CA PRO A 411 -5.15 22.29 15.91
C PRO A 411 -4.05 23.31 15.59
N VAL A 412 -3.29 23.08 14.52
CA VAL A 412 -2.21 23.95 14.06
C VAL A 412 -2.48 24.42 12.62
N PRO A 413 -1.98 25.59 12.21
CA PRO A 413 -2.26 26.15 10.89
C PRO A 413 -1.47 25.45 9.76
N ARG A 414 -0.35 24.78 10.07
CA ARG A 414 0.58 24.17 9.08
C ARG A 414 1.16 22.87 9.58
N SER A 415 1.75 22.07 8.69
CA SER A 415 2.45 20.80 9.00
C SER A 415 1.57 19.76 9.69
N VAL A 416 0.28 19.79 9.44
CA VAL A 416 -0.70 18.85 10.02
C VAL A 416 -0.40 17.41 9.63
N ASP A 417 -0.02 17.19 8.35
CA ASP A 417 0.30 15.89 7.76
C ASP A 417 1.56 15.30 8.38
N LEU A 418 2.65 16.08 8.42
CA LEU A 418 3.91 15.67 9.05
C LEU A 418 3.72 15.35 10.54
N GLY A 419 2.95 16.19 11.24
CA GLY A 419 2.63 15.97 12.64
C GLY A 419 1.84 14.69 12.90
N LEU A 420 0.91 14.34 12.01
CA LEU A 420 0.16 13.09 12.09
C LEU A 420 1.08 11.88 11.81
N ILE A 421 1.85 11.92 10.71
CA ILE A 421 2.82 10.88 10.35
C ILE A 421 3.77 10.57 11.51
N GLN A 422 4.34 11.61 12.13
CA GLN A 422 5.28 11.43 13.24
C GLN A 422 4.62 10.77 14.46
N ARG A 423 3.39 11.15 14.81
CA ARG A 423 2.66 10.52 15.92
C ARG A 423 2.33 9.07 15.62
N LEU A 424 1.87 8.80 14.39
CA LEU A 424 1.57 7.45 13.94
C LEU A 424 2.79 6.53 14.06
N VAL A 425 3.95 6.98 13.56
CA VAL A 425 5.21 6.22 13.62
C VAL A 425 5.66 6.02 15.07
N ARG A 426 5.55 7.04 15.93
CA ARG A 426 5.88 6.93 17.36
C ARG A 426 4.97 5.93 18.08
N ALA A 427 3.69 5.89 17.72
CA ALA A 427 2.75 4.90 18.23
C ALA A 427 3.00 3.49 17.68
N GLY A 428 3.92 3.33 16.73
CA GLY A 428 4.29 2.08 16.11
C GLY A 428 3.52 1.75 14.85
N GLY A 429 2.76 2.69 14.29
CA GLY A 429 2.08 2.57 13.02
C GLY A 429 3.06 2.44 11.85
N THR A 430 2.61 1.85 10.76
CA THR A 430 3.39 1.65 9.54
C THR A 430 2.83 2.49 8.41
N ILE A 431 3.72 2.94 7.53
CA ILE A 431 3.37 3.74 6.35
C ILE A 431 3.77 2.95 5.12
N TYR A 432 2.88 2.84 4.16
CA TYR A 432 3.16 2.22 2.88
C TYR A 432 2.95 3.22 1.75
N ARG A 433 3.94 3.36 0.89
CA ARG A 433 3.86 4.17 -0.31
C ARG A 433 3.53 3.25 -1.48
N THR A 434 2.39 3.48 -2.14
CA THR A 434 2.02 2.76 -3.36
C THR A 434 2.65 3.40 -4.60
N HIS A 435 2.28 2.93 -5.79
CA HIS A 435 2.77 3.49 -7.06
C HIS A 435 2.36 4.97 -7.22
N PRO A 436 3.13 5.76 -8.00
CA PRO A 436 2.88 7.19 -8.13
C PRO A 436 1.73 7.55 -9.09
N LEU A 437 1.35 6.64 -10.02
CA LEU A 437 0.35 6.95 -11.04
C LEU A 437 -1.02 7.25 -10.43
N GLY A 438 -1.79 8.11 -11.09
CA GLY A 438 -3.06 8.60 -10.59
C GLY A 438 -2.93 9.75 -9.57
N TYR A 439 -1.74 10.35 -9.42
CA TYR A 439 -1.53 11.54 -8.61
C TYR A 439 -0.41 12.41 -9.19
N VAL A 440 -0.70 13.68 -9.43
CA VAL A 440 0.28 14.70 -9.84
C VAL A 440 0.25 15.84 -8.84
N TYR A 441 1.37 16.06 -8.16
CA TYR A 441 1.55 17.19 -7.27
C TYR A 441 1.72 18.47 -8.09
N HIS A 442 0.96 19.52 -7.78
CA HIS A 442 1.07 20.81 -8.44
C HIS A 442 1.96 21.75 -7.63
N ARG A 443 3.08 22.13 -8.22
CA ARG A 443 3.90 23.24 -7.75
C ARG A 443 3.43 24.53 -8.42
N ARG A 444 2.65 25.32 -7.68
CA ARG A 444 2.13 26.60 -8.12
C ARG A 444 3.21 27.69 -8.05
N ALA A 445 3.01 28.78 -8.75
CA ALA A 445 3.88 29.96 -8.71
C ALA A 445 3.91 30.60 -7.32
N THR A 446 2.75 30.64 -6.64
CA THR A 446 2.56 31.28 -5.33
C THR A 446 1.57 30.52 -4.46
N GLY A 447 1.49 30.87 -3.15
CA GLY A 447 0.45 30.38 -2.25
C GLY A 447 0.74 29.03 -1.56
N HIS A 448 1.97 28.54 -1.61
CA HIS A 448 2.35 27.32 -0.92
C HIS A 448 2.49 27.49 0.60
N THR A 449 2.03 26.48 1.34
CA THR A 449 2.32 26.36 2.77
C THR A 449 3.71 25.79 3.05
N TRP A 450 4.30 25.07 2.07
CA TRP A 450 5.66 24.52 2.10
C TRP A 450 6.39 24.90 0.81
N ASP A 451 7.47 25.66 0.91
CA ASP A 451 8.23 26.18 -0.22
C ASP A 451 9.72 25.85 -0.11
N PRO A 452 10.16 24.70 -0.66
CA PRO A 452 11.58 24.35 -0.71
C PRO A 452 12.35 25.00 -1.88
N GLY A 453 11.68 25.80 -2.69
CA GLY A 453 12.20 26.30 -3.96
C GLY A 453 12.11 25.29 -5.11
N GLU A 454 12.15 25.79 -6.35
CA GLU A 454 12.00 24.96 -7.56
C GLU A 454 13.13 23.94 -7.73
N ASP A 455 14.36 24.33 -7.40
CA ASP A 455 15.54 23.46 -7.47
C ASP A 455 15.40 22.15 -6.70
N TYR A 456 14.59 22.15 -5.65
CA TYR A 456 14.30 20.93 -4.91
C TYR A 456 13.60 19.88 -5.79
N PHE A 457 12.72 20.31 -6.69
CA PHE A 457 11.97 19.41 -7.58
C PHE A 457 12.85 18.98 -8.77
N LEU A 458 13.69 19.85 -9.27
CA LEU A 458 14.54 19.61 -10.43
C LEU A 458 15.73 18.68 -10.15
N ARG A 459 16.30 18.73 -8.96
CA ARG A 459 17.53 17.99 -8.60
C ARG A 459 17.48 16.48 -8.84
N ASN A 460 16.31 15.87 -8.79
CA ASN A 460 16.11 14.43 -8.97
C ASN A 460 15.16 14.11 -10.14
N ALA A 461 14.94 15.05 -11.03
CA ALA A 461 14.13 14.86 -12.22
C ALA A 461 14.81 13.86 -13.17
N SER A 462 14.03 12.95 -13.74
CA SER A 462 14.51 11.93 -14.67
C SER A 462 13.87 12.05 -16.06
N THR A 463 12.68 12.61 -16.13
CA THR A 463 11.91 12.78 -17.38
C THR A 463 11.02 13.99 -17.24
N THR A 464 10.76 14.67 -18.36
CA THR A 464 9.86 15.84 -18.42
C THR A 464 8.89 15.70 -19.59
N TRP A 465 7.70 16.28 -19.43
CA TRP A 465 6.65 16.33 -20.45
C TRP A 465 6.03 17.74 -20.50
N PRO A 466 5.57 18.20 -21.67
CA PRO A 466 4.95 19.53 -21.82
C PRO A 466 3.54 19.62 -21.22
N ALA A 467 2.95 18.49 -20.87
CA ALA A 467 1.63 18.39 -20.23
C ALA A 467 1.55 17.10 -19.40
N ILE A 468 0.52 16.93 -18.60
CA ILE A 468 0.29 15.69 -17.85
C ILE A 468 0.01 14.56 -18.86
N PRO A 469 0.90 13.55 -18.98
CA PRO A 469 0.66 12.42 -19.85
C PRO A 469 -0.57 11.64 -19.39
N PRO A 470 -1.44 11.14 -20.29
CA PRO A 470 -2.60 10.32 -19.91
C PRO A 470 -2.23 9.12 -19.03
N ASP A 471 -1.13 8.45 -19.32
CA ASP A 471 -0.61 7.31 -18.55
C ASP A 471 -0.22 7.68 -17.12
N ALA A 472 0.06 8.94 -16.84
CA ALA A 472 0.33 9.41 -15.48
C ALA A 472 -0.91 9.37 -14.57
N LEU A 473 -2.10 9.35 -15.16
CA LEU A 473 -3.39 9.31 -14.46
C LEU A 473 -4.05 7.91 -14.49
N ALA A 474 -3.35 6.90 -14.99
CA ALA A 474 -3.83 5.52 -15.12
C ALA A 474 -4.19 4.86 -13.78
#